data_099d845623ec83f94fe97b15e8039ec2
#
_entry.id   099d845623ec83f94fe97b15e8039ec2
#
_cell.length_a   1.000
_cell.length_b   1.000
_cell.length_c   1.000
_cell.angle_alpha   90.00
_cell.angle_beta   90.00
_cell.angle_gamma   90.00
#
_symmetry.space_group_name_H-M   'P 1'
#
loop_
_entity.id
_entity.type
_entity.pdbx_description
1 polymer ?
#
loop_
_entity_poly.entity_id
_entity_poly.type
_entity_poly.pdbx_seq_one_letter_code
_entity_poly.pdbx_strand_id
1 'polypeptide(L)'
;MKLKINHSIKRILKGYQCLLFVLVIATLLSSVSLSWSQNGKISGYYIGDYYYLASAHNEDWQGRHGFQYRRIYLNYDKNIADDLAIRLRFEMNSPSFNAKEPGKIAPFVKHGYLKWSDSDWRTTSYFGLIGTPTFATVEQIWGYRSVAKTLEDLHKLGSSTDFGVATKGSFDTDKKFSYHAMLGNGAGTKGEANSDKKAYLSFTARPVAGLIAEVYGEFGTGANQTSNYMFHGLLGYQKNRLNLGLLISNKTKQKGKDKEDETRLAGSIFGSMQLGDRLTALARIDRNFDPHTTGEKISYLPHAATATSNTIILGVDWSPTANTHIIPNLVAILYGEPEKGDKPDMDLQPRLTLYYKF
;
A
#
# COMPACT_ATOMS: atom_id res chain seq x y z
N MET A 1 59.75 16.14 44.23
CA MET A 1 58.82 15.70 45.30
C MET A 1 57.48 15.34 44.63
N LYS A 2 57.20 14.05 44.35
CA LYS A 2 55.95 13.61 43.74
C LYS A 2 54.98 13.27 44.88
N LEU A 3 53.93 14.09 45.03
CA LEU A 3 52.82 13.80 45.95
C LEU A 3 52.12 12.51 45.53
N LYS A 4 52.26 11.45 46.36
CA LYS A 4 51.44 10.26 46.26
C LYS A 4 50.00 10.59 46.75
N ILE A 5 49.09 10.85 45.80
CA ILE A 5 47.70 11.01 46.13
C ILE A 5 47.15 9.66 46.65
N ASN A 6 46.71 9.66 47.92
CA ASN A 6 46.23 8.49 48.67
C ASN A 6 45.07 7.80 47.93
N HIS A 7 45.11 6.48 47.85
CA HIS A 7 44.12 5.64 47.16
C HIS A 7 42.66 5.90 47.63
N SER A 8 42.50 6.31 48.88
CA SER A 8 41.20 6.69 49.46
C SER A 8 40.61 7.96 48.85
N ILE A 9 41.44 8.96 48.53
CA ILE A 9 41.01 10.21 47.90
C ILE A 9 40.55 9.97 46.46
N LYS A 10 41.20 9.06 45.74
CA LYS A 10 40.76 8.68 44.37
C LYS A 10 39.44 7.94 44.36
N ARG A 11 39.14 7.14 45.39
CA ARG A 11 37.84 6.45 45.53
C ARG A 11 36.72 7.41 45.84
N ILE A 12 36.97 8.41 46.70
CA ILE A 12 36.02 9.45 47.07
C ILE A 12 35.69 10.33 45.85
N LEU A 13 36.72 10.78 45.09
CA LEU A 13 36.53 11.56 43.87
C LEU A 13 35.76 10.82 42.76
N LYS A 14 36.00 9.49 42.59
CA LYS A 14 35.20 8.68 41.69
C LYS A 14 33.74 8.56 42.12
N GLY A 15 33.46 8.47 43.42
CA GLY A 15 32.12 8.44 43.97
C GLY A 15 31.35 9.74 43.69
N TYR A 16 31.99 10.89 43.86
CA TYR A 16 31.40 12.20 43.54
C TYR A 16 31.16 12.39 42.04
N GLN A 17 32.03 11.88 41.19
CA GLN A 17 31.80 11.93 39.73
C GLN A 17 30.62 11.06 39.32
N CYS A 18 30.45 9.86 39.87
CA CYS A 18 29.26 9.04 39.61
C CYS A 18 27.99 9.70 40.15
N LEU A 19 28.04 10.31 41.33
CA LEU A 19 26.88 11.00 41.91
C LEU A 19 26.47 12.22 41.08
N LEU A 20 27.44 13.02 40.62
CA LEU A 20 27.22 14.15 39.74
C LEU A 20 26.64 13.71 38.38
N PHE A 21 27.12 12.62 37.83
CA PHE A 21 26.60 12.06 36.57
C PHE A 21 25.15 11.55 36.73
N VAL A 22 24.84 10.90 37.83
CA VAL A 22 23.44 10.47 38.14
C VAL A 22 22.52 11.67 38.38
N LEU A 23 23.00 12.71 39.08
CA LEU A 23 22.24 13.96 39.28
C LEU A 23 22.01 14.70 37.97
N VAL A 24 22.97 14.79 37.06
CA VAL A 24 22.82 15.38 35.75
C VAL A 24 21.84 14.61 34.90
N ILE A 25 21.88 13.27 34.91
CA ILE A 25 20.87 12.44 34.24
C ILE A 25 19.49 12.61 34.88
N ALA A 26 19.39 12.65 36.20
CA ALA A 26 18.11 12.88 36.88
C ALA A 26 17.52 14.27 36.60
N THR A 27 18.35 15.31 36.52
CA THR A 27 17.91 16.68 36.12
C THR A 27 17.56 16.76 34.63
N LEU A 28 18.25 16.06 33.76
CA LEU A 28 17.89 15.94 32.33
C LEU A 28 16.58 15.16 32.15
N LEU A 29 16.35 14.13 32.95
CA LEU A 29 15.09 13.37 32.93
C LEU A 29 13.91 14.12 33.58
N SER A 30 14.16 15.00 34.56
CA SER A 30 13.14 15.80 35.20
C SER A 30 12.81 17.10 34.42
N SER A 31 13.71 17.58 33.56
CA SER A 31 13.44 18.69 32.64
C SER A 31 12.69 18.26 31.36
N VAL A 32 12.57 16.97 31.09
CA VAL A 32 11.58 16.47 30.15
C VAL A 32 10.22 16.52 30.84
N SER A 33 9.64 17.70 30.93
CA SER A 33 8.20 17.82 31.08
C SER A 33 7.58 17.11 29.89
N LEU A 34 7.24 15.85 30.08
CA LEU A 34 6.36 15.11 29.21
C LEU A 34 5.04 15.88 29.20
N SER A 35 4.95 16.89 28.32
CA SER A 35 3.67 17.43 27.90
C SER A 35 2.91 16.30 27.21
N TRP A 36 2.28 15.45 27.99
CA TRP A 36 1.33 14.43 27.53
C TRP A 36 0.04 15.08 27.00
N SER A 37 0.12 16.34 26.56
CA SER A 37 -0.99 17.19 26.20
C SER A 37 -1.37 17.20 24.72
N GLN A 38 -1.07 16.18 23.94
CA GLN A 38 -1.82 15.91 22.71
C GLN A 38 -1.84 14.39 22.52
N ASN A 39 -2.99 13.81 22.84
CA ASN A 39 -3.22 12.38 22.67
C ASN A 39 -3.06 12.03 21.18
N GLY A 40 -2.13 11.11 20.88
CA GLY A 40 -2.02 10.53 19.56
C GLY A 40 -3.33 9.80 19.23
N LYS A 41 -3.70 9.80 17.95
CA LYS A 41 -4.91 9.13 17.45
C LYS A 41 -4.58 7.69 17.07
N ILE A 42 -5.26 6.74 17.69
CA ILE A 42 -5.29 5.34 17.24
C ILE A 42 -6.47 5.20 16.26
N SER A 43 -6.25 4.52 15.14
CA SER A 43 -7.26 4.21 14.15
C SER A 43 -6.85 2.96 13.39
N GLY A 44 -7.79 2.39 12.66
CA GLY A 44 -7.48 1.22 11.86
C GLY A 44 -8.67 0.69 11.09
N TYR A 45 -8.48 -0.47 10.50
CA TYR A 45 -9.55 -1.21 9.89
C TYR A 45 -9.27 -2.71 9.83
N TYR A 46 -10.34 -3.46 9.72
CA TYR A 46 -10.35 -4.89 9.52
C TYR A 46 -11.03 -5.24 8.20
N ILE A 47 -10.46 -6.17 7.44
CA ILE A 47 -11.07 -6.78 6.27
C ILE A 47 -10.96 -8.30 6.41
N GLY A 48 -12.10 -8.98 6.36
CA GLY A 48 -12.19 -10.44 6.35
C GLY A 48 -13.27 -10.92 5.40
N ASP A 49 -13.16 -12.16 4.97
CA ASP A 49 -14.13 -12.80 4.07
C ASP A 49 -14.54 -14.18 4.61
N TYR A 50 -15.75 -14.59 4.25
CA TYR A 50 -16.02 -16.00 3.95
C TYR A 50 -15.99 -16.17 2.43
N TYR A 51 -15.20 -17.12 1.94
CA TYR A 51 -15.06 -17.40 0.51
C TYR A 51 -15.40 -18.85 0.17
N TYR A 52 -15.77 -19.07 -1.08
CA TYR A 52 -15.97 -20.40 -1.66
C TYR A 52 -15.41 -20.40 -3.09
N LEU A 53 -14.61 -21.40 -3.44
CA LEU A 53 -14.12 -21.60 -4.81
C LEU A 53 -15.08 -22.54 -5.54
N ALA A 54 -16.01 -21.95 -6.30
CA ALA A 54 -16.98 -22.71 -7.09
C ALA A 54 -16.33 -23.34 -8.33
N SER A 55 -15.29 -22.71 -8.88
CA SER A 55 -14.42 -23.25 -9.92
C SER A 55 -13.00 -22.75 -9.67
N ALA A 56 -12.00 -23.53 -10.04
CA ALA A 56 -10.59 -23.17 -9.90
C ALA A 56 -9.75 -23.79 -11.03
N HIS A 57 -8.79 -23.02 -11.56
CA HIS A 57 -7.82 -23.50 -12.55
C HIS A 57 -6.91 -24.63 -12.03
N ASN A 58 -6.80 -24.76 -10.73
CA ASN A 58 -6.16 -25.87 -10.06
C ASN A 58 -7.25 -26.71 -9.41
N GLU A 59 -7.42 -27.95 -9.89
CA GLU A 59 -8.47 -28.87 -9.44
C GLU A 59 -8.43 -29.14 -7.93
N ASP A 60 -7.25 -29.16 -7.31
CA ASP A 60 -7.07 -29.33 -5.86
C ASP A 60 -7.69 -28.21 -5.02
N TRP A 61 -8.02 -27.10 -5.64
CA TRP A 61 -8.62 -25.95 -4.96
C TRP A 61 -10.14 -25.85 -5.13
N GLN A 62 -10.70 -26.59 -6.07
CA GLN A 62 -12.14 -26.57 -6.31
C GLN A 62 -12.92 -27.02 -5.07
N GLY A 63 -13.97 -26.30 -4.73
CA GLY A 63 -14.75 -26.54 -3.53
C GLY A 63 -14.12 -26.03 -2.22
N ARG A 64 -12.89 -25.51 -2.27
CA ARG A 64 -12.22 -24.94 -1.10
C ARG A 64 -12.99 -23.73 -0.58
N HIS A 65 -13.20 -23.66 0.73
CA HIS A 65 -13.93 -22.55 1.35
C HIS A 65 -13.43 -22.28 2.77
N GLY A 66 -13.79 -21.13 3.33
CA GLY A 66 -13.44 -20.83 4.72
C GLY A 66 -13.54 -19.36 5.08
N PHE A 67 -13.38 -19.11 6.38
CA PHE A 67 -13.17 -17.76 6.88
C PHE A 67 -11.68 -17.41 6.75
N GLN A 68 -11.43 -16.20 6.24
CA GLN A 68 -10.08 -15.63 6.19
C GLN A 68 -10.15 -14.16 6.56
N TYR A 69 -9.12 -13.67 7.28
CA TYR A 69 -8.93 -12.25 7.27
C TYR A 69 -7.92 -11.87 6.19
N ARG A 70 -8.17 -10.75 5.50
CA ARG A 70 -7.31 -10.32 4.42
C ARG A 70 -6.35 -9.23 4.82
N ARG A 71 -6.79 -8.38 5.74
CA ARG A 71 -5.96 -7.25 6.19
C ARG A 71 -6.46 -6.68 7.50
N ILE A 72 -5.52 -6.32 8.35
CA ILE A 72 -5.74 -5.47 9.51
C ILE A 72 -4.73 -4.33 9.44
N TYR A 73 -5.18 -3.10 9.60
CA TYR A 73 -4.31 -1.96 9.85
C TYR A 73 -4.52 -1.44 11.26
N LEU A 74 -3.40 -1.11 11.92
CA LEU A 74 -3.37 -0.34 13.16
C LEU A 74 -2.47 0.87 12.93
N ASN A 75 -3.03 2.07 13.09
CA ASN A 75 -2.32 3.33 12.92
C ASN A 75 -2.18 4.03 14.26
N TYR A 76 -1.05 4.66 14.46
CA TYR A 76 -0.83 5.69 15.46
C TYR A 76 -0.37 6.97 14.76
N ASP A 77 -1.15 8.03 14.88
CA ASP A 77 -0.87 9.37 14.34
C ASP A 77 -0.70 10.35 15.47
N LYS A 78 0.36 11.16 15.44
CA LYS A 78 0.60 12.21 16.43
C LYS A 78 1.16 13.47 15.77
N ASN A 79 0.56 14.62 16.06
CA ASN A 79 1.18 15.90 15.80
C ASN A 79 2.25 16.16 16.86
N ILE A 80 3.45 16.55 16.41
CA ILE A 80 4.59 16.90 17.26
C ILE A 80 4.65 18.44 17.39
N ALA A 81 4.31 19.13 16.30
CA ALA A 81 4.17 20.57 16.22
C ALA A 81 3.00 20.89 15.26
N ASP A 82 2.70 22.17 15.03
CA ASP A 82 1.59 22.60 14.18
C ASP A 82 1.75 22.13 12.73
N ASP A 83 2.98 22.10 12.25
CA ASP A 83 3.35 21.70 10.90
C ASP A 83 4.00 20.29 10.82
N LEU A 84 4.27 19.66 11.97
CA LEU A 84 5.05 18.44 12.07
C LEU A 84 4.26 17.29 12.70
N ALA A 85 4.19 16.16 12.02
CA ALA A 85 3.47 14.97 12.50
C ALA A 85 4.24 13.69 12.21
N ILE A 86 3.96 12.65 12.97
CA ILE A 86 4.45 11.29 12.73
C ILE A 86 3.27 10.34 12.48
N ARG A 87 3.55 9.30 11.71
CA ARG A 87 2.68 8.11 11.61
C ARG A 87 3.49 6.86 11.79
N LEU A 88 2.92 5.95 12.57
CA LEU A 88 3.30 4.54 12.61
C LEU A 88 2.08 3.71 12.20
N ARG A 89 2.25 2.81 11.22
CA ARG A 89 1.21 1.87 10.77
C ARG A 89 1.77 0.46 10.76
N PHE A 90 1.05 -0.43 11.43
CA PHE A 90 1.24 -1.88 11.28
C PHE A 90 0.21 -2.43 10.30
N GLU A 91 0.66 -3.36 9.45
CA GLU A 91 -0.18 -4.15 8.57
C GLU A 91 -0.02 -5.63 8.91
N MET A 92 -1.15 -6.33 8.99
CA MET A 92 -1.23 -7.78 8.97
C MET A 92 -2.02 -8.16 7.74
N ASN A 93 -1.51 -9.04 6.89
CA ASN A 93 -2.20 -9.47 5.67
C ASN A 93 -2.15 -10.99 5.52
N SER A 94 -3.06 -11.53 4.70
CA SER A 94 -3.10 -12.95 4.40
C SER A 94 -1.82 -13.40 3.70
N PRO A 95 -1.39 -14.64 3.90
CA PRO A 95 -0.38 -15.29 3.06
C PRO A 95 -0.87 -15.38 1.61
N SER A 96 0.00 -15.84 0.71
CA SER A 96 -0.41 -16.19 -0.66
C SER A 96 -1.50 -17.24 -0.63
N PHE A 97 -2.42 -17.20 -1.61
CA PHE A 97 -3.53 -18.14 -1.67
C PHE A 97 -3.07 -19.62 -1.71
N ASN A 98 -1.97 -19.87 -2.38
CA ASN A 98 -1.33 -21.19 -2.52
C ASN A 98 -0.22 -21.47 -1.48
N ALA A 99 -0.17 -20.72 -0.36
CA ALA A 99 0.83 -20.99 0.67
C ALA A 99 0.68 -22.43 1.20
N LYS A 100 1.73 -23.25 1.08
CA LYS A 100 1.74 -24.65 1.51
C LYS A 100 1.59 -24.78 3.02
N GLU A 101 2.12 -23.82 3.78
CA GLU A 101 1.98 -23.75 5.23
C GLU A 101 1.54 -22.34 5.66
N PRO A 102 0.28 -22.18 6.03
CA PRO A 102 -0.18 -20.92 6.60
C PRO A 102 0.42 -20.77 8.01
N GLY A 103 1.50 -20.00 8.13
CA GLY A 103 2.04 -19.60 9.42
C GLY A 103 1.08 -18.71 10.20
N LYS A 104 1.42 -18.43 11.46
CA LYS A 104 0.73 -17.39 12.25
C LYS A 104 0.87 -16.05 11.54
N ILE A 105 -0.18 -15.25 11.60
CA ILE A 105 -0.21 -13.94 11.02
C ILE A 105 0.66 -13.01 11.84
N ALA A 106 1.66 -12.43 11.20
CA ALA A 106 2.62 -11.54 11.84
C ALA A 106 2.39 -10.08 11.37
N PRO A 107 2.38 -9.12 12.30
CA PRO A 107 2.38 -7.71 11.95
C PRO A 107 3.76 -7.29 11.39
N PHE A 108 3.75 -6.35 10.44
CA PHE A 108 4.95 -5.68 9.98
C PHE A 108 4.70 -4.17 9.88
N VAL A 109 5.78 -3.39 9.92
CA VAL A 109 5.69 -1.94 9.78
C VAL A 109 5.39 -1.61 8.32
N LYS A 110 4.22 -1.01 8.08
CA LYS A 110 3.80 -0.56 6.76
C LYS A 110 4.16 0.88 6.49
N HIS A 111 3.99 1.74 7.48
CA HIS A 111 4.42 3.14 7.46
C HIS A 111 5.15 3.46 8.76
N GLY A 112 6.21 4.25 8.64
CA GLY A 112 6.93 4.83 9.76
C GLY A 112 7.62 6.09 9.25
N TYR A 113 6.97 7.26 9.39
CA TYR A 113 7.47 8.48 8.77
C TYR A 113 7.21 9.73 9.59
N LEU A 114 8.08 10.71 9.35
CA LEU A 114 7.89 12.11 9.69
C LEU A 114 7.19 12.81 8.52
N LYS A 115 6.21 13.65 8.83
CA LYS A 115 5.47 14.48 7.88
C LYS A 115 5.67 15.94 8.27
N TRP A 116 6.09 16.76 7.33
CA TRP A 116 6.18 18.21 7.45
C TRP A 116 5.26 18.90 6.43
N SER A 117 4.39 19.78 6.90
CA SER A 117 3.40 20.49 6.08
C SER A 117 3.76 21.95 6.01
N ASP A 118 3.94 22.48 4.80
CA ASP A 118 4.18 23.88 4.53
C ASP A 118 2.95 24.49 3.85
N SER A 119 2.28 25.43 4.55
CA SER A 119 1.07 26.09 4.06
C SER A 119 1.37 27.07 2.94
N ASP A 120 2.50 27.77 3.01
CA ASP A 120 2.83 28.85 2.08
C ASP A 120 3.16 28.30 0.70
N TRP A 121 3.91 27.19 0.67
CA TRP A 121 4.21 26.45 -0.55
C TRP A 121 3.15 25.42 -0.93
N ARG A 122 2.11 25.26 -0.10
CA ARG A 122 1.05 24.23 -0.29
C ARG A 122 1.63 22.83 -0.51
N THR A 123 2.72 22.54 0.19
CA THR A 123 3.44 21.27 0.07
C THR A 123 3.40 20.48 1.36
N THR A 124 3.57 19.19 1.23
CA THR A 124 3.78 18.28 2.36
C THR A 124 4.92 17.34 2.01
N SER A 125 5.95 17.37 2.82
CA SER A 125 7.13 16.54 2.69
C SER A 125 7.11 15.39 3.69
N TYR A 126 7.70 14.28 3.32
CA TYR A 126 7.75 13.06 4.11
C TYR A 126 9.16 12.49 4.12
N PHE A 127 9.56 11.90 5.23
CA PHE A 127 10.80 11.14 5.37
C PHE A 127 10.53 9.86 6.15
N GLY A 128 10.95 8.71 5.63
CA GLY A 128 10.83 7.40 6.26
C GLY A 128 10.16 6.37 5.34
N LEU A 129 9.45 5.42 5.94
CA LEU A 129 8.70 4.40 5.24
C LEU A 129 7.31 4.95 4.90
N ILE A 130 7.11 5.37 3.66
CA ILE A 130 5.97 6.17 3.19
C ILE A 130 5.21 5.49 2.06
N GLY A 131 3.95 5.88 1.88
CA GLY A 131 3.15 5.45 0.73
C GLY A 131 3.69 6.05 -0.57
N THR A 132 3.88 5.21 -1.58
CA THR A 132 4.26 5.65 -2.92
C THR A 132 3.10 6.36 -3.62
N PRO A 133 3.35 7.19 -4.64
CA PRO A 133 2.27 7.77 -5.45
C PRO A 133 1.50 6.75 -6.29
N THR A 134 2.04 5.55 -6.53
CA THR A 134 1.58 4.55 -7.49
C THR A 134 0.06 4.28 -7.47
N PHE A 135 -0.53 4.16 -6.28
CA PHE A 135 -1.93 3.70 -6.18
C PHE A 135 -2.88 4.75 -5.60
N ALA A 136 -2.35 5.89 -5.13
CA ALA A 136 -3.11 6.81 -4.29
C ALA A 136 -4.41 7.30 -4.96
N THR A 137 -4.34 7.78 -6.20
CA THR A 137 -5.50 8.29 -6.93
C THR A 137 -6.42 7.16 -7.40
N VAL A 138 -5.85 6.06 -7.87
CA VAL A 138 -6.61 4.88 -8.30
C VAL A 138 -7.42 4.29 -7.13
N GLU A 139 -6.80 4.14 -5.94
CA GLU A 139 -7.48 3.67 -4.73
C GLU A 139 -8.59 4.61 -4.27
N GLN A 140 -8.37 5.92 -4.40
CA GLN A 140 -9.37 6.94 -4.08
C GLN A 140 -10.63 6.78 -4.95
N ILE A 141 -10.46 6.59 -6.27
CA ILE A 141 -11.60 6.48 -7.20
C ILE A 141 -12.26 5.10 -7.07
N TRP A 142 -11.48 4.02 -6.97
CA TRP A 142 -12.01 2.68 -6.78
C TRP A 142 -12.83 2.57 -5.48
N GLY A 143 -12.33 3.06 -4.36
CA GLY A 143 -13.03 3.08 -3.06
C GLY A 143 -13.23 1.71 -2.40
N TYR A 144 -13.17 0.62 -3.15
CA TYR A 144 -13.48 -0.75 -2.72
C TYR A 144 -12.24 -1.65 -2.61
N ARG A 145 -11.15 -1.10 -2.07
CA ARG A 145 -9.97 -1.90 -1.72
C ARG A 145 -10.30 -3.01 -0.71
N SER A 146 -11.41 -2.87 0.02
CA SER A 146 -11.99 -3.91 0.89
C SER A 146 -12.47 -5.12 0.09
N VAL A 147 -12.92 -4.97 -1.15
CA VAL A 147 -13.30 -6.07 -2.04
C VAL A 147 -12.08 -6.59 -2.79
N ALA A 148 -11.33 -5.72 -3.45
CA ALA A 148 -10.09 -6.10 -4.11
C ALA A 148 -9.12 -4.91 -4.18
N LYS A 149 -7.82 -5.18 -4.07
CA LYS A 149 -6.75 -4.23 -4.38
C LYS A 149 -6.93 -3.69 -5.80
N THR A 150 -6.44 -2.48 -6.08
CA THR A 150 -6.40 -1.96 -7.47
C THR A 150 -5.64 -2.91 -8.39
N LEU A 151 -5.85 -2.80 -9.70
CA LEU A 151 -5.18 -3.64 -10.70
C LEU A 151 -3.69 -3.80 -10.42
N GLU A 152 -2.99 -2.68 -10.28
CA GLU A 152 -1.53 -2.65 -10.12
C GLU A 152 -1.05 -3.26 -8.80
N ASP A 153 -1.76 -3.00 -7.69
CA ASP A 153 -1.45 -3.60 -6.38
C ASP A 153 -1.80 -5.10 -6.35
N LEU A 154 -2.89 -5.49 -6.99
CA LEU A 154 -3.31 -6.90 -7.06
C LEU A 154 -2.31 -7.74 -7.85
N HIS A 155 -1.92 -7.25 -9.02
CA HIS A 155 -1.00 -7.94 -9.93
C HIS A 155 0.48 -7.61 -9.69
N LYS A 156 0.81 -6.88 -8.59
CA LYS A 156 2.19 -6.56 -8.18
C LYS A 156 3.00 -5.83 -9.26
N LEU A 157 2.35 -4.94 -10.00
CA LEU A 157 3.04 -4.09 -10.97
C LEU A 157 3.87 -3.01 -10.29
N GLY A 158 3.41 -2.47 -9.16
CA GLY A 158 4.11 -1.47 -8.36
C GLY A 158 4.21 -1.84 -6.88
N SER A 159 4.75 -0.95 -6.09
CA SER A 159 4.82 -1.05 -4.62
C SER A 159 3.97 0.05 -3.97
N SER A 160 3.18 -0.30 -2.96
CA SER A 160 2.36 0.67 -2.23
C SER A 160 3.12 1.48 -1.19
N THR A 161 4.37 1.11 -0.90
CA THR A 161 5.19 1.73 0.15
C THR A 161 6.66 1.58 -0.21
N ASP A 162 7.47 2.58 0.13
CA ASP A 162 8.92 2.49 0.02
C ASP A 162 9.58 3.37 1.09
N PHE A 163 10.84 3.09 1.44
CA PHE A 163 11.62 3.92 2.35
C PHE A 163 12.34 5.00 1.56
N GLY A 164 12.12 6.27 1.91
CA GLY A 164 12.73 7.38 1.20
C GLY A 164 12.23 8.74 1.63
N VAL A 165 12.28 9.68 0.69
CA VAL A 165 11.76 11.04 0.84
C VAL A 165 10.70 11.31 -0.23
N ALA A 166 9.65 12.01 0.13
CA ALA A 166 8.62 12.40 -0.83
C ALA A 166 8.13 13.82 -0.56
N THR A 167 7.64 14.44 -1.60
CA THR A 167 6.91 15.71 -1.52
C THR A 167 5.66 15.63 -2.38
N LYS A 168 4.56 16.16 -1.88
CA LYS A 168 3.33 16.32 -2.62
C LYS A 168 2.74 17.69 -2.37
N GLY A 169 2.09 18.23 -3.40
CA GLY A 169 1.52 19.56 -3.30
C GLY A 169 0.60 19.87 -4.45
N SER A 170 0.13 21.12 -4.49
CA SER A 170 -0.65 21.67 -5.59
C SER A 170 0.01 22.91 -6.14
N PHE A 171 -0.10 23.10 -7.46
CA PHE A 171 0.42 24.29 -8.15
C PHE A 171 -0.51 25.50 -8.00
N ASP A 172 -1.77 25.22 -7.70
CA ASP A 172 -2.83 26.21 -7.59
C ASP A 172 -3.59 26.11 -6.26
N THR A 173 -4.26 27.19 -5.87
CA THR A 173 -5.07 27.26 -4.64
C THR A 173 -6.29 26.34 -4.67
N ASP A 174 -6.88 26.15 -5.83
CA ASP A 174 -8.06 25.30 -6.04
C ASP A 174 -7.73 23.80 -6.09
N LYS A 175 -6.44 23.45 -6.02
CA LYS A 175 -5.92 22.07 -6.12
C LYS A 175 -6.35 21.36 -7.42
N LYS A 176 -6.49 22.12 -8.50
CA LYS A 176 -6.81 21.60 -9.83
C LYS A 176 -5.64 20.81 -10.39
N PHE A 177 -4.41 21.23 -10.10
CA PHE A 177 -3.19 20.57 -10.53
C PHE A 177 -2.33 20.24 -9.33
N SER A 178 -2.04 18.96 -9.15
CA SER A 178 -1.27 18.47 -8.01
C SER A 178 -0.21 17.47 -8.47
N TYR A 179 0.81 17.30 -7.65
CA TYR A 179 1.91 16.38 -7.88
C TYR A 179 2.24 15.58 -6.64
N HIS A 180 2.87 14.44 -6.85
CA HIS A 180 3.50 13.64 -5.80
C HIS A 180 4.80 13.05 -6.37
N ALA A 181 5.94 13.53 -5.88
CA ALA A 181 7.26 13.06 -6.25
C ALA A 181 7.90 12.32 -5.07
N MET A 182 8.64 11.25 -5.34
CA MET A 182 9.32 10.46 -4.32
C MET A 182 10.63 9.89 -4.86
N LEU A 183 11.65 9.84 -4.00
CA LEU A 183 12.87 9.09 -4.21
C LEU A 183 12.99 8.08 -3.06
N GLY A 184 13.11 6.81 -3.40
CA GLY A 184 13.16 5.71 -2.42
C GLY A 184 14.19 4.64 -2.79
N ASN A 185 14.26 3.63 -1.94
CA ASN A 185 15.16 2.50 -2.13
C ASN A 185 14.66 1.51 -3.21
N GLY A 186 13.36 1.49 -3.51
CA GLY A 186 12.77 0.49 -4.41
C GLY A 186 12.54 -0.88 -3.76
N ALA A 187 12.87 -1.02 -2.46
CA ALA A 187 12.78 -2.27 -1.71
C ALA A 187 11.40 -2.50 -1.03
N GLY A 188 10.50 -1.52 -1.12
CA GLY A 188 9.19 -1.57 -0.45
C GLY A 188 9.32 -1.49 1.06
N THR A 189 8.74 -2.46 1.78
CA THR A 189 8.83 -2.56 3.26
C THR A 189 10.04 -3.36 3.73
N LYS A 190 10.89 -3.83 2.83
CA LYS A 190 12.11 -4.57 3.18
C LYS A 190 13.24 -3.62 3.54
N GLY A 191 14.19 -4.10 4.34
CA GLY A 191 15.45 -3.39 4.56
C GLY A 191 16.24 -3.22 3.28
N GLU A 192 17.04 -2.15 3.21
CA GLU A 192 17.97 -1.92 2.09
C GLU A 192 19.08 -2.96 2.11
N ALA A 193 19.31 -3.62 1.00
CA ALA A 193 20.33 -4.65 0.84
C ALA A 193 21.22 -4.45 -0.40
N ASN A 194 20.99 -3.36 -1.16
CA ASN A 194 21.72 -3.05 -2.38
C ASN A 194 21.84 -1.52 -2.57
N SER A 195 22.43 -1.08 -3.67
CA SER A 195 22.58 0.35 -3.99
C SER A 195 21.48 0.88 -4.93
N ASP A 196 20.49 0.07 -5.24
CA ASP A 196 19.41 0.43 -6.17
C ASP A 196 18.57 1.57 -5.61
N LYS A 197 18.10 2.44 -6.48
CA LYS A 197 17.22 3.54 -6.12
C LYS A 197 16.05 3.61 -7.09
N LYS A 198 14.96 4.19 -6.61
CA LYS A 198 13.74 4.32 -7.38
C LYS A 198 13.13 5.71 -7.25
N ALA A 199 12.88 6.33 -8.39
CA ALA A 199 12.15 7.58 -8.49
C ALA A 199 10.69 7.31 -8.89
N TYR A 200 9.79 8.10 -8.33
CA TYR A 200 8.35 8.02 -8.58
C TYR A 200 7.82 9.43 -8.82
N LEU A 201 6.92 9.58 -9.78
CA LEU A 201 6.26 10.84 -10.06
C LEU A 201 4.81 10.61 -10.49
N SER A 202 3.88 11.29 -9.85
CA SER A 202 2.49 11.39 -10.25
C SER A 202 2.13 12.87 -10.48
N PHE A 203 1.38 13.11 -11.53
CA PHE A 203 0.76 14.40 -11.83
C PHE A 203 -0.74 14.20 -12.02
N THR A 204 -1.54 14.88 -11.20
CA THR A 204 -3.00 14.75 -11.20
C THR A 204 -3.64 16.08 -11.58
N ALA A 205 -4.58 16.06 -12.52
CA ALA A 205 -5.40 17.19 -12.94
C ALA A 205 -6.88 16.96 -12.57
N ARG A 206 -7.55 18.02 -12.10
CA ARG A 206 -8.98 18.09 -11.80
C ARG A 206 -9.58 19.31 -12.52
N PRO A 207 -9.68 19.29 -13.86
CA PRO A 207 -10.00 20.47 -14.65
C PRO A 207 -11.43 20.99 -14.41
N VAL A 208 -12.37 20.08 -14.17
CA VAL A 208 -13.76 20.36 -13.87
C VAL A 208 -14.28 19.48 -12.75
N ALA A 209 -15.38 19.88 -12.11
CA ALA A 209 -15.96 19.17 -10.99
C ALA A 209 -16.29 17.70 -11.35
N GLY A 210 -15.69 16.78 -10.61
CA GLY A 210 -15.86 15.34 -10.77
C GLY A 210 -14.85 14.68 -11.71
N LEU A 211 -14.23 15.37 -12.65
CA LEU A 211 -13.24 14.78 -13.56
C LEU A 211 -11.84 14.77 -12.92
N ILE A 212 -11.17 13.64 -13.01
CA ILE A 212 -9.81 13.41 -12.51
C ILE A 212 -9.02 12.76 -13.63
N ALA A 213 -7.84 13.31 -13.93
CA ALA A 213 -6.88 12.68 -14.82
C ALA A 213 -5.54 12.57 -14.09
N GLU A 214 -4.86 11.43 -14.22
CA GLU A 214 -3.52 11.24 -13.67
C GLU A 214 -2.61 10.60 -14.71
N VAL A 215 -1.37 11.08 -14.74
CA VAL A 215 -0.25 10.39 -15.35
C VAL A 215 0.77 10.08 -14.26
N TYR A 216 1.28 8.86 -14.32
CA TYR A 216 2.25 8.38 -13.34
C TYR A 216 3.41 7.69 -14.03
N GLY A 217 4.60 7.84 -13.46
CA GLY A 217 5.80 7.14 -13.87
C GLY A 217 6.68 6.76 -12.69
N GLU A 218 7.33 5.61 -12.78
CA GLU A 218 8.39 5.18 -11.88
C GLU A 218 9.57 4.65 -12.67
N PHE A 219 10.76 4.91 -12.18
CA PHE A 219 12.00 4.42 -12.72
C PHE A 219 12.89 3.92 -11.58
N GLY A 220 13.32 2.67 -11.65
CA GLY A 220 14.19 2.04 -10.68
C GLY A 220 15.44 1.47 -11.35
N THR A 221 16.58 1.63 -10.68
CA THR A 221 17.81 0.93 -11.03
C THR A 221 17.81 -0.46 -10.42
N GLY A 222 18.54 -1.39 -11.02
CA GLY A 222 18.70 -2.76 -10.54
C GLY A 222 20.14 -3.23 -10.71
N ALA A 223 20.44 -4.37 -10.11
CA ALA A 223 21.74 -5.00 -10.24
C ALA A 223 22.14 -5.18 -11.71
N ASN A 224 23.43 -5.12 -12.01
CA ASN A 224 23.99 -5.25 -13.37
C ASN A 224 23.47 -4.20 -14.38
N GLN A 225 23.21 -2.98 -13.92
CA GLN A 225 22.72 -1.87 -14.75
C GLN A 225 21.37 -2.18 -15.45
N THR A 226 20.57 -3.09 -14.92
CA THR A 226 19.20 -3.29 -15.36
C THR A 226 18.32 -2.19 -14.81
N SER A 227 17.26 -1.87 -15.53
CA SER A 227 16.27 -0.90 -15.09
C SER A 227 14.89 -1.56 -14.98
N ASN A 228 14.06 -1.02 -14.12
CA ASN A 228 12.64 -1.34 -14.11
C ASN A 228 11.85 -0.02 -14.11
N TYR A 229 10.84 0.05 -14.94
CA TYR A 229 10.00 1.24 -15.04
C TYR A 229 8.55 0.86 -15.25
N MET A 230 7.67 1.72 -14.78
CA MET A 230 6.23 1.59 -14.98
C MET A 230 5.64 2.96 -15.30
N PHE A 231 4.66 2.96 -16.17
CA PHE A 231 3.85 4.13 -16.47
C PHE A 231 2.38 3.76 -16.39
N HIS A 232 1.56 4.68 -15.92
CA HIS A 232 0.13 4.56 -16.07
C HIS A 232 -0.55 5.87 -16.46
N GLY A 233 -1.71 5.73 -17.11
CA GLY A 233 -2.68 6.78 -17.33
C GLY A 233 -4.02 6.40 -16.68
N LEU A 234 -4.62 7.34 -15.95
CA LEU A 234 -5.88 7.18 -15.26
C LEU A 234 -6.84 8.32 -15.65
N LEU A 235 -8.06 7.95 -16.01
CA LEU A 235 -9.19 8.87 -16.09
C LEU A 235 -10.23 8.45 -15.06
N GLY A 236 -10.69 9.37 -14.25
CA GLY A 236 -11.68 9.16 -13.21
C GLY A 236 -12.82 10.17 -13.25
N TYR A 237 -13.97 9.74 -12.82
CA TYR A 237 -15.12 10.60 -12.59
C TYR A 237 -15.73 10.30 -11.22
N GLN A 238 -15.77 11.32 -10.36
CA GLN A 238 -16.33 11.23 -9.00
C GLN A 238 -17.28 12.41 -8.79
N LYS A 239 -18.56 12.18 -8.94
CA LYS A 239 -19.59 13.21 -8.69
C LYS A 239 -20.90 12.59 -8.26
N ASN A 240 -21.56 13.22 -7.29
CA ASN A 240 -22.82 12.74 -6.74
C ASN A 240 -22.69 11.31 -6.18
N ARG A 241 -23.46 10.37 -6.73
CA ARG A 241 -23.54 8.98 -6.33
C ARG A 241 -22.70 8.04 -7.20
N LEU A 242 -21.91 8.57 -8.14
CA LEU A 242 -21.20 7.79 -9.15
C LEU A 242 -19.69 8.00 -9.06
N ASN A 243 -18.94 6.89 -9.00
CA ASN A 243 -17.50 6.84 -9.19
C ASN A 243 -17.20 5.93 -10.40
N LEU A 244 -16.41 6.41 -11.33
CA LEU A 244 -15.92 5.62 -12.46
C LEU A 244 -14.42 5.83 -12.64
N GLY A 245 -13.71 4.82 -13.11
CA GLY A 245 -12.30 4.88 -13.42
C GLY A 245 -11.93 4.02 -14.63
N LEU A 246 -11.02 4.53 -15.43
CA LEU A 246 -10.34 3.85 -16.52
C LEU A 246 -8.83 3.98 -16.29
N LEU A 247 -8.15 2.85 -16.15
CA LEU A 247 -6.72 2.76 -15.91
C LEU A 247 -6.05 1.92 -16.98
N ILE A 248 -4.91 2.37 -17.47
CA ILE A 248 -4.01 1.57 -18.29
C ILE A 248 -2.60 1.69 -17.72
N SER A 249 -1.92 0.56 -17.56
CA SER A 249 -0.59 0.45 -16.96
C SER A 249 0.32 -0.41 -17.81
N ASN A 250 1.57 0.03 -17.96
CA ASN A 250 2.64 -0.74 -18.56
C ASN A 250 3.83 -0.81 -17.60
N LYS A 251 4.29 -2.04 -17.32
CA LYS A 251 5.46 -2.32 -16.48
C LYS A 251 6.50 -3.05 -17.28
N THR A 252 7.72 -2.55 -17.33
CA THR A 252 8.86 -3.22 -17.93
C THR A 252 9.96 -3.47 -16.89
N LYS A 253 10.47 -4.68 -16.89
CA LYS A 253 11.63 -5.10 -16.10
C LYS A 253 12.69 -5.62 -17.05
N GLN A 254 13.80 -4.89 -17.16
CA GLN A 254 14.96 -5.32 -17.92
C GLN A 254 15.63 -6.51 -17.24
N LYS A 255 15.97 -7.53 -18.03
CA LYS A 255 16.63 -8.76 -17.53
C LYS A 255 18.14 -8.78 -17.82
N GLY A 256 18.70 -7.71 -18.41
CA GLY A 256 20.11 -7.59 -18.75
C GLY A 256 20.43 -8.11 -20.16
N LYS A 257 21.72 -8.06 -20.54
CA LYS A 257 22.20 -8.54 -21.84
C LYS A 257 21.78 -10.00 -22.05
N ASP A 258 21.39 -10.33 -23.25
CA ASP A 258 21.01 -11.68 -23.71
C ASP A 258 19.71 -12.27 -23.14
N LYS A 259 18.86 -11.46 -22.51
CA LYS A 259 17.52 -11.90 -22.05
C LYS A 259 16.48 -10.87 -22.48
N GLU A 260 15.36 -11.36 -22.99
CA GLU A 260 14.21 -10.51 -23.32
C GLU A 260 13.67 -9.81 -22.06
N ASP A 261 13.34 -8.55 -22.20
CA ASP A 261 12.71 -7.76 -21.15
C ASP A 261 11.32 -8.32 -20.83
N GLU A 262 10.97 -8.29 -19.56
CA GLU A 262 9.64 -8.69 -19.11
C GLU A 262 8.73 -7.45 -19.11
N THR A 263 7.86 -7.35 -20.12
CA THR A 263 6.84 -6.30 -20.21
C THR A 263 5.49 -6.86 -19.81
N ARG A 264 4.71 -6.07 -19.10
CA ARG A 264 3.36 -6.40 -18.67
C ARG A 264 2.44 -5.22 -18.87
N LEU A 265 1.51 -5.36 -19.82
CA LEU A 265 0.44 -4.40 -20.09
C LEU A 265 -0.83 -4.87 -19.39
N ALA A 266 -1.50 -3.96 -18.71
CA ALA A 266 -2.76 -4.24 -18.04
C ALA A 266 -3.69 -3.01 -18.06
N GLY A 267 -4.99 -3.27 -18.08
CA GLY A 267 -6.02 -2.22 -18.05
C GLY A 267 -7.16 -2.58 -17.12
N SER A 268 -7.82 -1.57 -16.57
CA SER A 268 -8.96 -1.73 -15.67
C SER A 268 -10.04 -0.70 -15.95
N ILE A 269 -11.28 -1.15 -15.99
CA ILE A 269 -12.48 -0.31 -15.94
C ILE A 269 -13.22 -0.65 -14.67
N PHE A 270 -13.53 0.33 -13.85
CA PHE A 270 -14.15 0.11 -12.55
C PHE A 270 -15.06 1.24 -12.15
N GLY A 271 -16.00 0.92 -11.27
CA GLY A 271 -16.86 1.95 -10.72
C GLY A 271 -17.75 1.46 -9.60
N SER A 272 -18.43 2.42 -8.98
CA SER A 272 -19.45 2.19 -7.99
C SER A 272 -20.57 3.23 -8.10
N MET A 273 -21.78 2.81 -7.78
CA MET A 273 -22.97 3.67 -7.79
C MET A 273 -23.76 3.49 -6.51
N GLN A 274 -23.95 4.56 -5.76
CA GLN A 274 -24.79 4.56 -4.59
C GLN A 274 -26.27 4.49 -5.01
N LEU A 275 -26.92 3.39 -4.64
CA LEU A 275 -28.34 3.11 -4.96
C LEU A 275 -29.30 3.68 -3.91
N GLY A 276 -28.80 3.89 -2.70
CA GLY A 276 -29.53 4.42 -1.55
C GLY A 276 -28.56 4.87 -0.47
N ASP A 277 -29.08 5.28 0.69
CA ASP A 277 -28.25 5.81 1.78
C ASP A 277 -27.27 4.79 2.37
N ARG A 278 -27.61 3.50 2.24
CA ARG A 278 -26.83 2.39 2.82
C ARG A 278 -26.51 1.30 1.82
N LEU A 279 -26.74 1.54 0.53
CA LEU A 279 -26.55 0.52 -0.50
C LEU A 279 -25.77 1.09 -1.68
N THR A 280 -24.68 0.41 -2.05
CA THR A 280 -23.84 0.78 -3.19
C THR A 280 -23.55 -0.45 -4.04
N ALA A 281 -23.81 -0.37 -5.33
CA ALA A 281 -23.36 -1.38 -6.30
C ALA A 281 -21.94 -1.06 -6.76
N LEU A 282 -21.14 -2.09 -7.02
CA LEU A 282 -19.77 -1.94 -7.53
C LEU A 282 -19.47 -2.99 -8.60
N ALA A 283 -18.67 -2.57 -9.58
CA ALA A 283 -18.22 -3.44 -10.64
C ALA A 283 -16.80 -3.04 -11.09
N ARG A 284 -16.04 -4.04 -11.55
CA ARG A 284 -14.71 -3.85 -12.10
C ARG A 284 -14.38 -4.96 -13.07
N ILE A 285 -13.68 -4.60 -14.15
CA ILE A 285 -13.11 -5.54 -15.12
C ILE A 285 -11.65 -5.16 -15.29
N ASP A 286 -10.75 -6.11 -15.05
CA ASP A 286 -9.32 -6.00 -15.33
C ASP A 286 -8.96 -6.88 -16.51
N ARG A 287 -8.10 -6.39 -17.39
CA ARG A 287 -7.46 -7.16 -18.46
C ARG A 287 -5.95 -7.17 -18.23
N ASN A 288 -5.36 -8.36 -18.08
CA ASN A 288 -3.93 -8.58 -18.23
C ASN A 288 -3.68 -9.06 -19.67
N PHE A 289 -2.97 -8.26 -20.45
CA PHE A 289 -2.64 -8.56 -21.84
C PHE A 289 -1.47 -9.53 -21.96
N ASP A 290 -0.69 -9.66 -20.89
CA ASP A 290 0.44 -10.57 -20.75
C ASP A 290 0.20 -11.56 -19.63
N PRO A 291 0.77 -12.78 -19.69
CA PRO A 291 0.70 -13.74 -18.59
C PRO A 291 1.26 -13.18 -17.28
N HIS A 292 0.61 -13.46 -16.17
CA HIS A 292 1.04 -13.02 -14.86
C HIS A 292 1.97 -14.04 -14.21
N THR A 293 3.25 -14.05 -14.56
CA THR A 293 4.26 -15.04 -14.13
C THR A 293 4.37 -15.26 -12.62
N THR A 294 3.81 -14.36 -11.80
CA THR A 294 3.72 -14.51 -10.34
C THR A 294 2.28 -14.54 -9.85
N GLY A 295 1.32 -14.90 -10.71
CA GLY A 295 -0.12 -14.94 -10.41
C GLY A 295 -0.44 -15.77 -9.18
N GLU A 296 0.13 -16.96 -9.08
CA GLU A 296 -0.03 -17.85 -7.94
C GLU A 296 0.40 -17.28 -6.57
N LYS A 297 1.16 -16.18 -6.55
CA LYS A 297 1.56 -15.48 -5.33
C LYS A 297 0.59 -14.37 -4.91
N ILE A 298 -0.53 -14.21 -5.62
CA ILE A 298 -1.59 -13.28 -5.22
C ILE A 298 -2.24 -13.80 -3.93
N SER A 299 -2.46 -12.91 -2.97
CA SER A 299 -3.20 -13.25 -1.75
C SER A 299 -4.70 -13.26 -2.03
N TYR A 300 -5.45 -14.15 -1.39
CA TYR A 300 -6.91 -14.25 -1.36
C TYR A 300 -7.64 -14.48 -2.71
N LEU A 301 -6.94 -14.56 -3.83
CA LEU A 301 -7.50 -14.94 -5.12
C LEU A 301 -6.64 -16.02 -5.76
N PRO A 302 -7.22 -17.09 -6.31
CA PRO A 302 -6.50 -17.96 -7.24
C PRO A 302 -6.15 -17.14 -8.49
N HIS A 303 -5.04 -17.43 -9.15
CA HIS A 303 -4.70 -16.80 -10.43
C HIS A 303 -3.62 -17.61 -11.14
N ALA A 304 -3.96 -18.17 -12.30
CA ALA A 304 -2.99 -18.88 -13.11
C ALA A 304 -1.90 -17.95 -13.66
N ALA A 305 -0.68 -18.48 -13.73
CA ALA A 305 0.51 -17.70 -14.13
C ALA A 305 0.84 -17.79 -15.62
N THR A 306 0.18 -18.67 -16.37
CA THR A 306 0.59 -19.08 -17.71
C THR A 306 -0.14 -18.37 -18.85
N ALA A 307 -1.25 -17.70 -18.56
CA ALA A 307 -2.13 -17.16 -19.59
C ALA A 307 -2.50 -15.68 -19.33
N THR A 308 -2.92 -15.00 -20.39
CA THR A 308 -3.60 -13.70 -20.27
C THR A 308 -4.90 -13.88 -19.49
N SER A 309 -5.44 -12.83 -18.88
CA SER A 309 -6.65 -12.98 -18.07
C SER A 309 -7.57 -11.78 -18.11
N ASN A 310 -8.87 -12.03 -17.93
CA ASN A 310 -9.87 -11.04 -17.59
C ASN A 310 -10.38 -11.34 -16.17
N THR A 311 -10.25 -10.40 -15.24
CA THR A 311 -10.80 -10.51 -13.89
C THR A 311 -12.05 -9.65 -13.80
N ILE A 312 -13.18 -10.24 -13.48
CA ILE A 312 -14.46 -9.57 -13.29
C ILE A 312 -14.80 -9.58 -11.81
N ILE A 313 -15.11 -8.40 -11.26
CA ILE A 313 -15.52 -8.24 -9.87
C ILE A 313 -16.86 -7.54 -9.85
N LEU A 314 -17.84 -8.15 -9.18
CA LEU A 314 -19.17 -7.58 -8.95
C LEU A 314 -19.47 -7.62 -7.46
N GLY A 315 -20.19 -6.63 -6.95
CA GLY A 315 -20.58 -6.64 -5.55
C GLY A 315 -21.63 -5.60 -5.20
N VAL A 316 -22.20 -5.80 -4.01
CA VAL A 316 -23.14 -4.86 -3.41
C VAL A 316 -22.68 -4.62 -1.98
N ASP A 317 -22.44 -3.36 -1.65
CA ASP A 317 -22.06 -2.93 -0.30
C ASP A 317 -23.30 -2.48 0.45
N TRP A 318 -23.63 -3.19 1.53
CA TRP A 318 -24.58 -2.76 2.52
C TRP A 318 -23.83 -2.20 3.73
N SER A 319 -24.06 -0.92 4.03
CA SER A 319 -23.42 -0.18 5.13
C SER A 319 -24.41 0.06 6.27
N PRO A 320 -24.57 -0.86 7.23
CA PRO A 320 -25.48 -0.66 8.38
C PRO A 320 -25.09 0.54 9.23
N THR A 321 -23.79 0.87 9.28
CA THR A 321 -23.24 2.09 9.89
C THR A 321 -22.21 2.73 8.95
N ALA A 322 -21.80 3.97 9.22
CA ALA A 322 -20.77 4.66 8.44
C ALA A 322 -19.39 3.95 8.44
N ASN A 323 -19.16 3.09 9.42
CA ASN A 323 -17.88 2.42 9.61
C ASN A 323 -17.91 0.91 9.36
N THR A 324 -19.09 0.33 9.10
CA THR A 324 -19.27 -1.12 8.94
C THR A 324 -19.91 -1.41 7.59
N HIS A 325 -19.30 -2.34 6.84
CA HIS A 325 -19.72 -2.73 5.50
C HIS A 325 -19.81 -4.25 5.41
N ILE A 326 -20.90 -4.75 4.89
CA ILE A 326 -21.13 -6.16 4.57
C ILE A 326 -21.32 -6.24 3.07
N ILE A 327 -20.41 -6.93 2.38
CA ILE A 327 -20.28 -6.84 0.93
C ILE A 327 -20.31 -8.24 0.33
N PRO A 328 -21.48 -8.80 -0.02
CA PRO A 328 -21.55 -9.93 -0.94
C PRO A 328 -20.91 -9.52 -2.27
N ASN A 329 -19.97 -10.33 -2.75
CA ASN A 329 -19.25 -10.08 -3.98
C ASN A 329 -18.83 -11.36 -4.68
N LEU A 330 -18.59 -11.25 -5.98
CA LEU A 330 -18.17 -12.32 -6.85
C LEU A 330 -16.89 -11.90 -7.58
N VAL A 331 -15.91 -12.80 -7.64
CA VAL A 331 -14.74 -12.65 -8.51
C VAL A 331 -14.73 -13.82 -9.48
N ALA A 332 -14.67 -13.51 -10.77
CA ALA A 332 -14.47 -14.47 -11.84
C ALA A 332 -13.17 -14.12 -12.59
N ILE A 333 -12.33 -15.12 -12.88
CA ILE A 333 -11.12 -14.94 -13.68
C ILE A 333 -11.21 -15.86 -14.88
N LEU A 334 -11.26 -15.28 -16.07
CA LEU A 334 -11.32 -15.95 -17.35
C LEU A 334 -9.94 -15.89 -18.00
N TYR A 335 -9.41 -17.01 -18.45
CA TYR A 335 -8.09 -17.10 -19.04
C TYR A 335 -8.15 -17.18 -20.57
N GLY A 336 -7.14 -16.60 -21.22
CA GLY A 336 -6.86 -16.81 -22.64
C GLY A 336 -6.09 -18.11 -22.90
N GLU A 337 -5.82 -18.37 -24.16
CA GLU A 337 -4.93 -19.47 -24.54
C GLU A 337 -3.49 -19.17 -24.09
N PRO A 338 -2.81 -20.08 -23.42
CA PRO A 338 -1.39 -19.93 -23.06
C PRO A 338 -0.51 -20.21 -24.28
N GLU A 339 0.74 -19.72 -24.26
CA GLU A 339 1.72 -20.06 -25.29
C GLU A 339 2.11 -21.54 -25.25
N LYS A 340 2.03 -22.18 -24.08
CA LYS A 340 2.37 -23.60 -23.86
C LYS A 340 1.46 -24.19 -22.81
N GLY A 341 1.07 -25.44 -23.01
CA GLY A 341 0.20 -26.20 -22.11
C GLY A 341 -1.28 -25.95 -22.37
N ASP A 342 -2.11 -26.52 -21.53
CA ASP A 342 -3.55 -26.41 -21.65
C ASP A 342 -4.05 -25.09 -21.09
N LYS A 343 -5.17 -24.61 -21.64
CA LYS A 343 -5.85 -23.42 -21.17
C LYS A 343 -6.33 -23.63 -19.74
N PRO A 344 -5.97 -22.72 -18.80
CA PRO A 344 -6.48 -22.81 -17.45
C PRO A 344 -8.01 -22.69 -17.39
N ASP A 345 -8.64 -23.49 -16.57
CA ASP A 345 -10.05 -23.35 -16.26
C ASP A 345 -10.36 -22.02 -15.56
N MET A 346 -11.60 -21.59 -15.66
CA MET A 346 -12.06 -20.35 -15.01
C MET A 346 -12.00 -20.49 -13.48
N ASP A 347 -11.47 -19.47 -12.82
CA ASP A 347 -11.66 -19.31 -11.38
C ASP A 347 -12.95 -18.56 -11.08
N LEU A 348 -13.77 -19.08 -10.16
CA LEU A 348 -15.01 -18.45 -9.71
C LEU A 348 -15.09 -18.47 -8.20
N GLN A 349 -15.09 -17.29 -7.60
CA GLN A 349 -15.03 -17.13 -6.15
C GLN A 349 -16.12 -16.18 -5.62
N PRO A 350 -17.33 -16.67 -5.25
CA PRO A 350 -18.26 -15.92 -4.42
C PRO A 350 -17.68 -15.69 -3.02
N ARG A 351 -17.90 -14.49 -2.48
CA ARG A 351 -17.43 -14.08 -1.15
C ARG A 351 -18.47 -13.24 -0.42
N LEU A 352 -18.39 -13.29 0.89
CA LEU A 352 -19.01 -12.34 1.79
C LEU A 352 -17.92 -11.60 2.54
N THR A 353 -17.68 -10.33 2.20
CA THR A 353 -16.66 -9.50 2.82
C THR A 353 -17.24 -8.69 3.96
N LEU A 354 -16.58 -8.73 5.12
CA LEU A 354 -16.79 -7.82 6.24
C LEU A 354 -15.65 -6.80 6.28
N TYR A 355 -16.01 -5.53 6.29
CA TYR A 355 -15.07 -4.43 6.44
C TYR A 355 -15.56 -3.45 7.49
N TYR A 356 -14.73 -3.12 8.48
CA TYR A 356 -15.05 -2.07 9.44
C TYR A 356 -13.83 -1.23 9.80
N LYS A 357 -14.10 0.04 10.17
CA LYS A 357 -13.12 1.04 10.59
C LYS A 357 -13.33 1.37 12.06
N PHE A 358 -12.24 1.69 12.76
CA PHE A 358 -12.26 2.14 14.16
C PHE A 358 -11.27 3.27 14.41
#